data_cfd2889ae02647a6ee655af2697032d9
#
_entry.id   cfd2889ae02647a6ee655af2697032d9
#
_cell.length_a   1.000
_cell.length_b   1.000
_cell.length_c   1.000
_cell.angle_alpha   90.00
_cell.angle_beta   90.00
_cell.angle_gamma   90.00
#
_symmetry.space_group_name_H-M   'P 1'
#
loop_
_entity.id
_entity.type
_entity.pdbx_description
1 polymer ?
#
loop_
_entity_poly.entity_id
_entity_poly.type
_entity_poly.pdbx_seq_one_letter_code
_entity_poly.pdbx_strand_id
1 'polypeptide(L)'
;DTAVPLDLLHVANLAPLERLRQFMGATPVDMERQVLDAARQKLLDLAATLQQRFGVVVGTHAVAGSLLAELAKQADGLAAGLLVCGAKGESLIRHFVLGTTALRILSTTTCPVLVVKQPPHEPYRRLLVSVDFSPSSLRAICHARSIAPGADIVLLHALDVPFEGQLRYASVD
;
A
#
# COMPACT_ATOMS: atom_id res chain seq x y z
N ASP A 1 19.62 15.71 -6.89
CA ASP A 1 18.18 15.31 -6.84
C ASP A 1 17.91 14.35 -7.98
N THR A 2 18.09 13.07 -7.73
CA THR A 2 17.62 12.03 -8.65
C THR A 2 16.12 11.88 -8.41
N ALA A 3 15.30 12.37 -9.34
CA ALA A 3 13.86 12.17 -9.30
C ALA A 3 13.59 10.66 -9.30
N VAL A 4 12.97 10.16 -8.22
CA VAL A 4 12.56 8.75 -8.13
C VAL A 4 11.41 8.54 -9.10
N PRO A 5 11.48 7.56 -10.03
CA PRO A 5 10.39 7.27 -10.94
C PRO A 5 9.13 6.85 -10.15
N LEU A 6 7.97 7.28 -10.62
CA LEU A 6 6.68 6.92 -10.07
C LEU A 6 5.94 6.03 -11.05
N ASP A 7 5.56 4.84 -10.63
CA ASP A 7 4.77 3.93 -11.43
C ASP A 7 3.36 3.77 -10.85
N LEU A 8 2.33 3.97 -11.67
CA LEU A 8 0.93 3.76 -11.34
C LEU A 8 0.51 2.37 -11.81
N LEU A 9 0.04 1.54 -10.88
CA LEU A 9 -0.43 0.20 -11.17
C LEU A 9 -1.94 0.08 -10.91
N HIS A 10 -2.67 -0.42 -11.88
CA HIS A 10 -4.04 -0.88 -11.73
C HIS A 10 -4.16 -2.34 -12.11
N VAL A 11 -4.71 -3.15 -11.20
CA VAL A 11 -4.98 -4.57 -11.45
C VAL A 11 -6.49 -4.73 -11.60
N ALA A 12 -6.95 -5.03 -12.82
CA ALA A 12 -8.35 -5.29 -13.12
C ALA A 12 -8.73 -6.69 -12.63
N ASN A 13 -9.72 -6.76 -11.74
CA ASN A 13 -10.29 -8.04 -11.31
C ASN A 13 -11.35 -8.49 -12.31
N LEU A 14 -11.00 -9.48 -13.13
CA LEU A 14 -11.89 -10.04 -14.13
C LEU A 14 -12.77 -11.21 -13.62
N ALA A 15 -12.62 -11.62 -12.35
CA ALA A 15 -13.43 -12.71 -11.78
C ALA A 15 -14.95 -12.52 -11.89
N PRO A 16 -15.51 -11.29 -11.80
CA PRO A 16 -16.94 -11.09 -12.07
C PRO A 16 -17.33 -11.40 -13.53
N LEU A 17 -16.46 -11.09 -14.49
CA LEU A 17 -16.69 -11.38 -15.91
C LEU A 17 -16.60 -12.88 -16.21
N GLU A 18 -15.67 -13.58 -15.56
CA GLU A 18 -15.56 -15.04 -15.68
C GLU A 18 -16.82 -15.75 -15.15
N ARG A 19 -17.39 -15.28 -14.05
CA ARG A 19 -18.67 -15.79 -13.53
C ARG A 19 -19.80 -15.55 -14.51
N LEU A 20 -19.88 -14.34 -15.09
CA LEU A 20 -20.88 -14.02 -16.11
C LEU A 20 -20.76 -14.95 -17.33
N ARG A 21 -19.52 -15.25 -17.75
CA ARG A 21 -19.23 -16.18 -18.83
C ARG A 21 -19.76 -17.59 -18.56
N GLN A 22 -19.65 -18.07 -17.32
CA GLN A 22 -20.18 -19.38 -16.93
C GLN A 22 -21.72 -19.43 -17.03
N PHE A 23 -22.41 -18.32 -16.76
CA PHE A 23 -23.87 -18.26 -16.82
C PHE A 23 -24.43 -17.98 -18.22
N MET A 24 -23.73 -17.21 -19.04
CA MET A 24 -24.24 -16.73 -20.35
C MET A 24 -23.62 -17.41 -21.56
N GLY A 25 -22.70 -18.38 -21.38
CA GLY A 25 -22.11 -19.18 -22.46
C GLY A 25 -21.06 -18.48 -23.32
N ALA A 26 -20.96 -17.16 -23.31
CA ALA A 26 -19.88 -16.38 -23.92
C ALA A 26 -19.84 -14.99 -23.34
N THR A 27 -18.67 -14.55 -22.84
CA THR A 27 -18.41 -13.12 -22.72
C THR A 27 -17.74 -12.66 -24.01
N PRO A 28 -18.13 -11.54 -24.60
CA PRO A 28 -17.38 -10.98 -25.70
C PRO A 28 -15.94 -10.72 -25.23
N VAL A 29 -14.95 -11.21 -25.95
CA VAL A 29 -13.51 -10.92 -25.74
C VAL A 29 -13.29 -9.39 -25.67
N ASP A 30 -14.17 -8.64 -26.30
CA ASP A 30 -14.21 -7.18 -26.29
C ASP A 30 -14.44 -6.57 -24.90
N MET A 31 -15.16 -7.23 -23.98
CA MET A 31 -15.50 -6.66 -22.67
C MET A 31 -14.26 -6.64 -21.73
N GLU A 32 -13.44 -7.68 -21.75
CA GLU A 32 -12.17 -7.69 -21.02
C GLU A 32 -11.24 -6.60 -21.53
N ARG A 33 -11.14 -6.49 -22.86
CA ARG A 33 -10.34 -5.46 -23.51
C ARG A 33 -10.83 -4.05 -23.17
N GLN A 34 -12.13 -3.82 -23.19
CA GLN A 34 -12.74 -2.54 -22.82
C GLN A 34 -12.44 -2.15 -21.37
N VAL A 35 -12.50 -3.10 -20.43
CA VAL A 35 -12.16 -2.85 -19.01
C VAL A 35 -10.69 -2.42 -18.87
N LEU A 36 -9.79 -3.11 -19.54
CA LEU A 36 -8.36 -2.77 -19.50
C LEU A 36 -8.07 -1.44 -20.19
N ASP A 37 -8.70 -1.16 -21.33
CA ASP A 37 -8.50 0.09 -22.04
C ASP A 37 -9.07 1.29 -21.26
N ALA A 38 -10.21 1.12 -20.60
CA ALA A 38 -10.76 2.13 -19.70
C ALA A 38 -9.83 2.38 -18.48
N ALA A 39 -9.23 1.31 -17.93
CA ALA A 39 -8.27 1.44 -16.85
C ALA A 39 -6.99 2.15 -17.30
N ARG A 40 -6.46 1.83 -18.48
CA ARG A 40 -5.31 2.49 -19.08
C ARG A 40 -5.55 3.98 -19.27
N GLN A 41 -6.71 4.35 -19.81
CA GLN A 41 -7.04 5.76 -20.02
C GLN A 41 -7.06 6.53 -18.70
N LYS A 42 -7.69 6.01 -17.67
CA LYS A 42 -7.70 6.62 -16.33
C LYS A 42 -6.30 6.78 -15.74
N LEU A 43 -5.42 5.79 -15.94
CA LEU A 43 -4.03 5.90 -15.48
C LEU A 43 -3.26 6.97 -16.23
N LEU A 44 -3.45 7.09 -17.55
CA LEU A 44 -2.82 8.12 -18.38
C LEU A 44 -3.28 9.52 -17.97
N ASP A 45 -4.57 9.73 -17.74
CA ASP A 45 -5.15 11.00 -17.28
C ASP A 45 -4.57 11.40 -15.90
N LEU A 46 -4.45 10.42 -14.99
CA LEU A 46 -3.85 10.63 -13.68
C LEU A 46 -2.35 10.94 -13.80
N ALA A 47 -1.62 10.20 -14.64
CA ALA A 47 -0.19 10.43 -14.90
C ALA A 47 0.05 11.85 -15.44
N ALA A 48 -0.75 12.30 -16.41
CA ALA A 48 -0.67 13.65 -16.96
C ALA A 48 -0.90 14.71 -15.86
N THR A 49 -1.90 14.49 -15.00
CA THR A 49 -2.20 15.38 -13.86
C THR A 49 -1.03 15.48 -12.88
N LEU A 50 -0.42 14.33 -12.54
CA LEU A 50 0.73 14.27 -11.62
C LEU A 50 1.98 14.91 -12.24
N GLN A 51 2.23 14.66 -13.51
CA GLN A 51 3.33 15.26 -14.24
C GLN A 51 3.20 16.78 -14.31
N GLN A 52 1.99 17.28 -14.60
CA GLN A 52 1.72 18.73 -14.65
C GLN A 52 1.88 19.37 -13.28
N ARG A 53 1.40 18.71 -12.23
CA ARG A 53 1.36 19.28 -10.86
C ARG A 53 2.70 19.20 -10.14
N PHE A 54 3.45 18.12 -10.33
CA PHE A 54 4.65 17.79 -9.55
C PHE A 54 5.93 17.69 -10.38
N GLY A 55 5.85 17.75 -11.72
CA GLY A 55 7.01 17.62 -12.59
C GLY A 55 7.67 16.25 -12.58
N VAL A 56 6.95 15.20 -12.16
CA VAL A 56 7.47 13.83 -12.04
C VAL A 56 7.21 13.02 -13.29
N VAL A 57 8.15 12.14 -13.66
CA VAL A 57 7.92 11.15 -14.72
C VAL A 57 7.09 10.01 -14.15
N VAL A 58 5.98 9.67 -14.82
CA VAL A 58 5.03 8.67 -14.34
C VAL A 58 4.87 7.55 -15.36
N GLY A 59 5.23 6.32 -14.96
CA GLY A 59 4.89 5.08 -15.68
C GLY A 59 3.47 4.63 -15.38
N THR A 60 2.82 3.92 -16.31
CA THR A 60 1.45 3.41 -16.13
C THR A 60 1.34 1.95 -16.51
N HIS A 61 0.77 1.14 -15.62
CA HIS A 61 0.63 -0.31 -15.78
C HIS A 61 -0.81 -0.73 -15.49
N ALA A 62 -1.55 -1.16 -16.52
CA ALA A 62 -2.87 -1.74 -16.40
C ALA A 62 -2.78 -3.22 -16.74
N VAL A 63 -3.01 -4.09 -15.78
CA VAL A 63 -2.92 -5.55 -15.91
C VAL A 63 -4.20 -6.22 -15.42
N ALA A 64 -4.49 -7.41 -15.93
CA ALA A 64 -5.60 -8.23 -15.45
C ALA A 64 -5.07 -9.41 -14.64
N GLY A 65 -5.76 -9.77 -13.57
CA GLY A 65 -5.39 -10.95 -12.79
C GLY A 65 -5.73 -10.86 -11.31
N SER A 66 -5.07 -11.72 -10.54
CA SER A 66 -5.14 -11.67 -9.07
C SER A 66 -4.34 -10.49 -8.54
N LEU A 67 -5.00 -9.61 -7.78
CA LEU A 67 -4.39 -8.39 -7.27
C LEU A 67 -3.03 -8.63 -6.61
N LEU A 68 -2.94 -9.61 -5.69
CA LEU A 68 -1.71 -9.83 -4.94
C LEU A 68 -0.59 -10.42 -5.79
N ALA A 69 -0.92 -11.35 -6.70
CA ALA A 69 0.05 -11.97 -7.58
C ALA A 69 0.62 -10.96 -8.59
N GLU A 70 -0.26 -10.18 -9.23
CA GLU A 70 0.18 -9.16 -10.18
C GLU A 70 0.93 -8.02 -9.50
N LEU A 71 0.52 -7.62 -8.29
CA LEU A 71 1.20 -6.58 -7.53
C LEU A 71 2.63 -7.01 -7.15
N ALA A 72 2.82 -8.24 -6.65
CA ALA A 72 4.15 -8.76 -6.34
C ALA A 72 5.02 -8.83 -7.61
N LYS A 73 4.49 -9.39 -8.68
CA LYS A 73 5.18 -9.51 -9.98
C LYS A 73 5.60 -8.15 -10.54
N GLN A 74 4.71 -7.15 -10.49
CA GLN A 74 5.02 -5.79 -10.98
C GLN A 74 6.02 -5.08 -10.05
N ALA A 75 5.89 -5.21 -8.73
CA ALA A 75 6.84 -4.64 -7.78
C ALA A 75 8.26 -5.18 -8.00
N ASP A 76 8.39 -6.50 -8.21
CA ASP A 76 9.68 -7.13 -8.50
C ASP A 76 10.20 -6.71 -9.87
N GLY A 77 9.35 -6.72 -10.92
CA GLY A 77 9.74 -6.36 -12.28
C GLY A 77 10.19 -4.90 -12.43
N LEU A 78 9.63 -4.00 -11.65
CA LEU A 78 9.98 -2.58 -11.60
C LEU A 78 11.10 -2.29 -10.59
N ALA A 79 11.58 -3.29 -9.85
CA ALA A 79 12.50 -3.13 -8.72
C ALA A 79 12.01 -2.04 -7.75
N ALA A 80 10.72 -2.05 -7.41
CA ALA A 80 10.09 -1.01 -6.61
C ALA A 80 10.70 -0.96 -5.19
N GLY A 81 11.24 0.20 -4.83
CA GLY A 81 11.79 0.44 -3.49
C GLY A 81 10.73 0.72 -2.43
N LEU A 82 9.51 1.11 -2.85
CA LEU A 82 8.39 1.42 -1.97
C LEU A 82 7.07 1.19 -2.72
N LEU A 83 6.16 0.46 -2.10
CA LEU A 83 4.79 0.32 -2.54
C LEU A 83 3.89 1.26 -1.74
N VAL A 84 3.09 2.08 -2.43
CA VAL A 84 2.16 3.01 -1.78
C VAL A 84 0.73 2.59 -2.08
N CYS A 85 -0.09 2.42 -1.06
CA CYS A 85 -1.50 2.10 -1.24
C CYS A 85 -2.40 2.85 -0.26
N GLY A 86 -3.66 3.04 -0.64
CA GLY A 86 -4.67 3.59 0.27
C GLY A 86 -5.07 2.58 1.34
N ALA A 87 -5.38 3.07 2.54
CA ALA A 87 -5.89 2.23 3.63
C ALA A 87 -7.27 1.66 3.34
N LYS A 88 -8.03 2.29 2.44
CA LYS A 88 -9.40 1.91 2.07
C LYS A 88 -9.52 1.84 0.56
N GLY A 89 -10.19 0.79 0.05
CA GLY A 89 -10.72 0.76 -1.30
C GLY A 89 -12.09 1.46 -1.38
N GLU A 90 -12.83 1.26 -2.46
CA GLU A 90 -14.18 1.84 -2.70
C GLU A 90 -15.25 1.39 -1.70
N SER A 91 -14.97 0.43 -0.83
CA SER A 91 -15.91 -0.09 0.16
C SER A 91 -16.09 0.87 1.33
N LEU A 92 -17.32 1.38 1.48
CA LEU A 92 -17.76 2.44 2.38
C LEU A 92 -17.86 2.06 3.88
N ILE A 93 -17.15 1.09 4.38
CA ILE A 93 -17.24 0.73 5.80
C ILE A 93 -16.44 1.75 6.63
N ARG A 94 -17.18 2.65 7.27
CA ARG A 94 -16.68 3.55 8.31
C ARG A 94 -16.23 2.70 9.49
N HIS A 95 -14.97 2.76 9.85
CA HIS A 95 -14.32 2.68 11.17
C HIS A 95 -12.88 2.19 10.99
N PHE A 96 -11.96 2.80 11.62
CA PHE A 96 -10.53 2.63 11.97
C PHE A 96 -9.77 1.34 11.53
N VAL A 97 -10.37 0.47 10.73
CA VAL A 97 -9.79 -0.81 10.33
C VAL A 97 -9.08 -0.67 8.98
N LEU A 98 -7.86 -1.14 8.92
CA LEU A 98 -7.12 -1.32 7.68
C LEU A 98 -7.92 -2.28 6.79
N GLY A 99 -8.17 -1.90 5.53
CA GLY A 99 -8.91 -2.75 4.60
C GLY A 99 -8.22 -4.11 4.39
N THR A 100 -9.02 -5.15 4.15
CA THR A 100 -8.50 -6.52 3.96
C THR A 100 -7.46 -6.61 2.85
N THR A 101 -7.60 -5.81 1.80
CA THR A 101 -6.61 -5.72 0.70
C THR A 101 -5.28 -5.18 1.18
N ALA A 102 -5.26 -4.08 1.94
CA ALA A 102 -4.03 -3.50 2.48
C ALA A 102 -3.33 -4.46 3.46
N LEU A 103 -4.09 -5.15 4.32
CA LEU A 103 -3.56 -6.19 5.22
C LEU A 103 -2.91 -7.33 4.43
N ARG A 104 -3.56 -7.81 3.36
CA ARG A 104 -3.02 -8.89 2.53
C ARG A 104 -1.75 -8.45 1.77
N ILE A 105 -1.71 -7.22 1.29
CA ILE A 105 -0.51 -6.65 0.67
C ILE A 105 0.65 -6.65 1.67
N LEU A 106 0.43 -6.12 2.88
CA LEU A 106 1.45 -6.08 3.94
C LEU A 106 2.01 -7.47 4.31
N SER A 107 1.19 -8.51 4.24
CA SER A 107 1.60 -9.88 4.60
C SER A 107 2.27 -10.65 3.47
N THR A 108 2.17 -10.21 2.22
CA THR A 108 2.63 -10.97 1.05
C THR A 108 3.78 -10.33 0.28
N THR A 109 4.01 -9.02 0.44
CA THR A 109 5.08 -8.33 -0.28
C THR A 109 6.37 -8.29 0.53
N THR A 110 7.50 -8.43 -0.15
CA THR A 110 8.84 -8.22 0.40
C THR A 110 9.28 -6.75 0.31
N CYS A 111 8.62 -5.98 -0.54
CA CYS A 111 8.83 -4.54 -0.70
C CYS A 111 8.23 -3.77 0.50
N PRO A 112 8.90 -2.72 1.00
CA PRO A 112 8.31 -1.81 1.98
C PRO A 112 6.98 -1.24 1.51
N VAL A 113 5.99 -1.15 2.42
CA VAL A 113 4.64 -0.67 2.10
C VAL A 113 4.29 0.55 2.93
N LEU A 114 3.88 1.62 2.26
CA LEU A 114 3.29 2.81 2.87
C LEU A 114 1.77 2.78 2.68
N VAL A 115 1.04 2.71 3.79
CA VAL A 115 -0.42 2.74 3.77
C VAL A 115 -0.93 4.12 4.12
N VAL A 116 -1.52 4.81 3.14
CA VAL A 116 -2.02 6.17 3.30
C VAL A 116 -3.47 6.16 3.77
N LYS A 117 -3.72 6.75 4.93
CA LYS A 117 -5.07 6.82 5.55
C LYS A 117 -5.80 8.12 5.28
N GLN A 118 -5.06 9.21 5.15
CA GLN A 118 -5.59 10.56 5.04
C GLN A 118 -4.95 11.30 3.87
N PRO A 119 -5.66 12.25 3.25
CA PRO A 119 -5.02 13.15 2.30
C PRO A 119 -3.86 13.89 2.96
N PRO A 120 -2.73 14.06 2.28
CA PRO A 120 -1.62 14.84 2.80
C PRO A 120 -2.03 16.32 2.86
N HIS A 121 -1.81 16.96 4.01
CA HIS A 121 -2.10 18.38 4.22
C HIS A 121 -0.87 19.18 4.67
N GLU A 122 0.13 18.51 5.24
CA GLU A 122 1.41 19.10 5.62
C GLU A 122 2.53 18.05 5.57
N PRO A 123 3.82 18.46 5.49
CA PRO A 123 4.94 17.53 5.61
C PRO A 123 4.96 16.86 6.99
N TYR A 124 5.44 15.64 7.04
CA TYR A 124 5.67 14.95 8.31
C TYR A 124 6.70 15.70 9.15
N ARG A 125 6.30 16.13 10.34
CA ARG A 125 7.19 16.80 11.30
C ARG A 125 7.73 15.83 12.34
N ARG A 126 7.00 14.76 12.63
CA ARG A 126 7.36 13.75 13.62
C ARG A 126 6.91 12.37 13.17
N LEU A 127 7.80 11.42 13.25
CA LEU A 127 7.55 10.02 12.96
C LEU A 127 7.66 9.21 14.25
N LEU A 128 6.65 8.39 14.55
CA LEU A 128 6.68 7.41 15.62
C LEU A 128 7.03 6.05 15.02
N VAL A 129 8.13 5.46 15.43
CA VAL A 129 8.57 4.15 14.98
C VAL A 129 8.51 3.17 16.15
N SER A 130 7.65 2.15 16.02
CA SER A 130 7.61 1.06 16.99
C SER A 130 8.81 0.14 16.79
N VAL A 131 9.49 -0.24 17.90
CA VAL A 131 10.67 -1.08 17.87
C VAL A 131 10.54 -2.24 18.85
N ASP A 132 11.02 -3.40 18.41
CA ASP A 132 11.11 -4.63 19.19
C ASP A 132 12.57 -5.14 19.27
N PHE A 133 13.52 -4.30 18.87
CA PHE A 133 14.97 -4.58 18.75
C PHE A 133 15.32 -5.65 17.69
N SER A 134 14.38 -6.06 16.86
CA SER A 134 14.64 -6.94 15.72
C SER A 134 15.36 -6.21 14.58
N PRO A 135 16.02 -6.95 13.64
CA PRO A 135 16.52 -6.36 12.40
C PRO A 135 15.46 -5.64 11.57
N SER A 136 14.19 -6.03 11.71
CA SER A 136 13.06 -5.37 11.04
C SER A 136 12.80 -3.97 11.61
N SER A 137 12.93 -3.78 12.92
CA SER A 137 12.84 -2.46 13.55
C SER A 137 13.91 -1.50 13.04
N LEU A 138 15.15 -1.98 12.83
CA LEU A 138 16.21 -1.16 12.26
C LEU A 138 15.88 -0.73 10.83
N ARG A 139 15.38 -1.66 10.01
CA ARG A 139 14.92 -1.33 8.65
C ARG A 139 13.80 -0.29 8.66
N ALA A 140 12.83 -0.43 9.58
CA ALA A 140 11.73 0.53 9.72
C ALA A 140 12.25 1.95 10.05
N ILE A 141 13.24 2.08 10.93
CA ILE A 141 13.88 3.37 11.25
C ILE A 141 14.54 3.97 9.99
N CYS A 142 15.30 3.16 9.24
CA CYS A 142 15.95 3.61 8.01
C CYS A 142 14.93 4.11 6.98
N HIS A 143 13.83 3.37 6.77
CA HIS A 143 12.76 3.78 5.86
C HIS A 143 12.03 5.03 6.36
N ALA A 144 11.74 5.15 7.66
CA ALA A 144 11.16 6.36 8.23
C ALA A 144 12.01 7.58 7.89
N ARG A 145 13.33 7.48 8.07
CA ARG A 145 14.29 8.55 7.75
C ARG A 145 14.29 8.90 6.26
N SER A 146 14.20 7.91 5.37
CA SER A 146 14.18 8.16 3.92
C SER A 146 12.89 8.82 3.44
N ILE A 147 11.73 8.49 4.06
CA ILE A 147 10.43 9.07 3.70
C ILE A 147 10.32 10.53 4.16
N ALA A 148 10.85 10.85 5.35
CA ALA A 148 10.79 12.21 5.90
C ALA A 148 12.12 12.61 6.55
N PRO A 149 13.13 13.01 5.74
CA PRO A 149 14.49 13.30 6.23
C PRO A 149 14.55 14.43 7.27
N GLY A 150 13.60 15.37 7.20
CA GLY A 150 13.51 16.52 8.11
C GLY A 150 12.64 16.32 9.35
N ALA A 151 12.02 15.13 9.50
CA ALA A 151 11.15 14.88 10.65
C ALA A 151 11.93 14.36 11.87
N ASP A 152 11.44 14.72 13.06
CA ASP A 152 11.89 14.10 14.32
C ASP A 152 11.45 12.64 14.36
N ILE A 153 12.33 11.73 14.76
CA ILE A 153 12.00 10.31 14.93
C ILE A 153 11.91 10.02 16.43
N VAL A 154 10.73 9.52 16.84
CA VAL A 154 10.49 9.03 18.19
C VAL A 154 10.39 7.50 18.12
N LEU A 155 11.23 6.81 18.92
CA LEU A 155 11.19 5.36 19.03
C LEU A 155 10.27 4.96 20.19
N LEU A 156 9.35 4.03 19.92
CA LEU A 156 8.45 3.46 20.91
C LEU A 156 8.71 1.97 21.06
N HIS A 157 9.06 1.54 22.26
CA HIS A 157 9.08 0.12 22.63
C HIS A 157 7.93 -0.17 23.60
N ALA A 158 7.09 -1.15 23.27
CA ALA A 158 6.07 -1.64 24.16
C ALA A 158 6.61 -2.89 24.90
N LEU A 159 6.66 -2.81 26.22
CA LEU A 159 7.04 -3.92 27.09
C LEU A 159 5.79 -4.54 27.68
N ASP A 160 5.57 -5.82 27.39
CA ASP A 160 4.57 -6.62 28.09
C ASP A 160 5.23 -7.35 29.26
N VAL A 161 4.83 -7.00 30.47
CA VAL A 161 5.34 -7.66 31.67
C VAL A 161 4.39 -8.81 32.03
N PRO A 162 4.81 -10.08 31.84
CA PRO A 162 3.99 -11.22 32.22
C PRO A 162 3.66 -11.14 33.70
N PHE A 163 2.39 -11.38 34.04
CA PHE A 163 1.91 -11.38 35.43
C PHE A 163 1.89 -10.03 36.18
N GLU A 164 1.96 -8.89 35.47
CA GLU A 164 1.88 -7.56 36.11
C GLU A 164 0.68 -7.42 37.06
N GLY A 165 -0.48 -7.95 36.69
CA GLY A 165 -1.67 -7.98 37.54
C GLY A 165 -1.46 -8.76 38.85
N GLN A 166 -0.71 -9.85 38.85
CA GLN A 166 -0.43 -10.65 40.04
C GLN A 166 0.65 -10.02 40.91
N LEU A 167 1.64 -9.37 40.31
CA LEU A 167 2.68 -8.64 41.03
C LEU A 167 2.16 -7.41 41.76
N ARG A 168 1.17 -6.72 41.21
CA ARG A 168 0.49 -5.61 41.91
C ARG A 168 -0.30 -6.06 43.14
N TYR A 169 -0.87 -7.26 43.12
CA TYR A 169 -1.58 -7.83 44.29
C TYR A 169 -0.61 -8.40 45.34
N ALA A 170 0.59 -8.80 44.96
CA ALA A 170 1.59 -9.33 45.88
C ALA A 170 2.42 -8.23 46.59
N SER A 171 2.30 -6.97 46.17
CA SER A 171 3.03 -5.84 46.75
C SER A 171 2.23 -5.00 47.73
N VAL A 172 1.07 -5.51 48.18
CA VAL A 172 0.22 -4.87 49.21
C VAL A 172 0.33 -5.67 50.48
N ASP A 173 1.43 -5.50 51.20
CA ASP A 173 1.58 -5.66 52.65
C ASP A 173 2.61 -4.65 53.18
#